data_57b810101752567cc7a8ea16733391ac
#
_entry.id   57b810101752567cc7a8ea16733391ac
#
_cell.length_a   1.000
_cell.length_b   1.000
_cell.length_c   1.000
_cell.angle_alpha   90.00
_cell.angle_beta   90.00
_cell.angle_gamma   90.00
#
_symmetry.space_group_name_H-M   'P 1'
#
loop_
_entity.id
_entity.type
_entity.pdbx_description
1 polymer ?
#
loop_
_entity_poly.entity_id
_entity_poly.type
_entity_poly.pdbx_seq_one_letter_code
_entity_poly.pdbx_strand_id
1 'polypeptide(L)'
;DVDAYIKFLKESDKQSLLICDGIAGQTGISLESIASLIRKHHPKFVVIDGVYLLTTKDTDKAAWEQSHGIFYGLKNLAISTNTPIMVSTQANRDANNVYVPPSAAQVAFGDALIRASDVAIALAKVEHHEDKRLVQFQKYRDGELAQDSLIMQWGVNNGTIEEISDWDWDDDEF
;
A
#
# COMPACT_ATOMS: atom_id res chain seq x y z
N ASP A 1 21.82 0.96 -8.85
CA ASP A 1 22.84 0.73 -7.83
C ASP A 1 22.40 1.39 -6.52
N VAL A 2 22.14 0.58 -5.48
CA VAL A 2 21.63 1.02 -4.17
C VAL A 2 22.61 2.03 -3.54
N ASP A 3 23.91 1.82 -3.69
CA ASP A 3 24.93 2.71 -3.13
C ASP A 3 24.92 4.09 -3.79
N ALA A 4 24.68 4.16 -5.09
CA ALA A 4 24.54 5.42 -5.82
C ALA A 4 23.29 6.18 -5.35
N TYR A 5 22.18 5.48 -5.08
CA TYR A 5 20.95 6.08 -4.56
C TYR A 5 21.12 6.58 -3.12
N ILE A 6 21.75 5.78 -2.25
CA ILE A 6 22.09 6.19 -0.88
C ILE A 6 23.01 7.41 -0.89
N LYS A 7 24.00 7.45 -1.78
CA LYS A 7 24.89 8.60 -1.95
C LYS A 7 24.13 9.84 -2.39
N PHE A 8 23.23 9.71 -3.38
CA PHE A 8 22.34 10.80 -3.81
C PHE A 8 21.48 11.35 -2.66
N LEU A 9 20.88 10.46 -1.85
CA LEU A 9 20.08 10.86 -0.69
C LEU A 9 20.91 11.59 0.37
N LYS A 10 22.15 11.19 0.56
CA LYS A 10 23.07 11.84 1.53
C LYS A 10 23.60 13.18 1.05
N GLU A 11 23.73 13.37 -0.25
CA GLU A 11 24.22 14.60 -0.88
C GLU A 11 23.10 15.63 -1.12
N SER A 12 21.84 15.20 -1.11
CA SER A 12 20.71 16.12 -1.18
C SER A 12 20.52 16.81 0.16
N ASP A 13 20.74 18.10 0.22
CA ASP A 13 20.58 18.97 1.42
C ASP A 13 19.13 19.01 1.95
N LYS A 14 18.21 18.33 1.28
CA LYS A 14 16.82 18.15 1.70
C LYS A 14 16.60 16.68 2.01
N GLN A 15 16.30 16.35 3.26
CA GLN A 15 15.77 15.05 3.64
C GLN A 15 14.45 14.83 2.89
N SER A 16 14.55 14.29 1.66
CA SER A 16 13.38 13.99 0.84
C SER A 16 12.70 12.67 1.24
N LEU A 17 13.43 11.78 1.92
CA LEU A 17 12.94 10.48 2.38
C LEU A 17 13.43 10.18 3.80
N LEU A 18 12.47 9.90 4.71
CA LEU A 18 12.73 9.35 6.03
C LEU A 18 12.25 7.91 6.08
N ILE A 19 13.18 6.98 6.31
CA ILE A 19 12.85 5.57 6.49
C ILE A 19 12.87 5.27 8.00
N CYS A 20 11.74 4.73 8.50
CA CYS A 20 11.60 4.25 9.85
C CYS A 20 11.41 2.73 9.79
N ASP A 21 12.49 1.96 9.90
CA ASP A 21 12.45 0.55 10.18
C ASP A 21 12.01 0.36 11.64
N GLY A 22 11.17 -0.57 11.94
CA GLY A 22 10.61 -0.74 13.29
C GLY A 22 11.70 -0.64 14.37
N ILE A 23 11.44 0.10 15.43
CA ILE A 23 12.40 0.37 16.50
C ILE A 23 12.93 -0.96 17.03
N ALA A 24 14.22 -1.18 16.91
CA ALA A 24 14.88 -2.41 17.36
C ALA A 24 14.46 -2.76 18.81
N GLY A 25 13.82 -3.92 18.97
CA GLY A 25 13.34 -4.43 20.27
C GLY A 25 11.88 -4.12 20.60
N GLN A 26 11.11 -3.43 19.78
CA GLN A 26 9.65 -3.30 19.96
C GLN A 26 8.89 -4.21 19.01
N THR A 27 7.90 -4.91 19.53
CA THR A 27 6.98 -5.74 18.76
C THR A 27 5.93 -4.87 18.09
N GLY A 28 6.23 -4.39 16.87
CA GLY A 28 5.31 -3.62 16.04
C GLY A 28 5.32 -2.10 16.27
N ILE A 29 4.83 -1.37 15.29
CA ILE A 29 4.66 0.10 15.33
C ILE A 29 3.20 0.39 15.67
N SER A 30 2.95 1.24 16.66
CA SER A 30 1.60 1.66 17.02
C SER A 30 1.14 2.89 16.24
N LEU A 31 -0.18 3.07 16.18
CA LEU A 31 -0.78 4.27 15.57
C LEU A 31 -0.28 5.58 16.23
N GLU A 32 -0.07 5.56 17.56
CA GLU A 32 0.45 6.71 18.30
C GLU A 32 1.91 7.03 17.93
N SER A 33 2.71 5.99 17.67
CA SER A 33 4.09 6.17 17.20
C SER A 33 4.11 6.84 15.83
N ILE A 34 3.26 6.39 14.91
CA ILE A 34 3.11 7.00 13.57
C ILE A 34 2.65 8.46 13.71
N ALA A 35 1.64 8.73 14.55
CA ALA A 35 1.15 10.08 14.80
C ALA A 35 2.26 11.01 15.35
N SER A 36 3.12 10.49 16.23
CA SER A 36 4.26 11.23 16.76
C SER A 36 5.29 11.56 15.68
N LEU A 37 5.60 10.59 14.82
CA LEU A 37 6.52 10.80 13.69
C LEU A 37 5.99 11.84 12.70
N ILE A 38 4.71 11.77 12.34
CA ILE A 38 4.07 12.74 11.43
C ILE A 38 4.13 14.15 12.03
N ARG A 39 3.79 14.32 13.32
CA ARG A 39 3.86 15.62 13.97
C ARG A 39 5.27 16.17 14.12
N LYS A 40 6.27 15.29 14.28
CA LYS A 40 7.67 15.67 14.42
C LYS A 40 8.30 16.09 13.10
N HIS A 41 8.02 15.36 12.04
CA HIS A 41 8.73 15.48 10.76
C HIS A 41 7.93 16.20 9.68
N HIS A 42 6.62 16.40 9.87
CA HIS A 42 5.70 17.06 8.93
C HIS A 42 5.86 16.55 7.48
N PRO A 43 5.80 15.21 7.25
CA PRO A 43 5.96 14.67 5.92
C PRO A 43 4.83 15.12 5.00
N LYS A 44 5.09 15.18 3.70
CA LYS A 44 4.06 15.45 2.66
C LYS A 44 3.27 14.20 2.29
N PHE A 45 3.84 13.03 2.55
CA PHE A 45 3.26 11.74 2.22
C PHE A 45 3.85 10.66 3.15
N VAL A 46 3.05 9.70 3.56
CA VAL A 46 3.48 8.57 4.41
C VAL A 46 3.15 7.26 3.72
N VAL A 47 4.10 6.34 3.72
CA VAL A 47 3.90 4.95 3.26
C VAL A 47 4.10 4.02 4.44
N ILE A 48 3.18 3.07 4.62
CA ILE A 48 3.24 2.03 5.65
C ILE A 48 3.23 0.67 4.96
N ASP A 49 4.37 0.01 5.00
CA ASP A 49 4.55 -1.32 4.40
C ASP A 49 4.85 -2.36 5.49
N GLY A 50 3.91 -3.16 5.93
CA GLY A 50 2.48 -3.35 5.61
C GLY A 50 1.63 -3.08 6.84
N VAL A 51 0.38 -2.72 6.59
CA VAL A 51 -0.55 -2.31 7.65
C VAL A 51 -0.87 -3.40 8.66
N TYR A 52 -0.76 -4.66 8.29
CA TYR A 52 -0.98 -5.83 9.15
C TYR A 52 0.10 -6.00 10.24
N LEU A 53 1.22 -5.28 10.14
CA LEU A 53 2.27 -5.26 11.14
C LEU A 53 2.03 -4.22 12.25
N LEU A 54 1.03 -3.37 12.08
CA LEU A 54 0.70 -2.38 13.09
C LEU A 54 0.06 -3.03 14.32
N THR A 55 0.40 -2.51 15.47
CA THR A 55 -0.11 -2.98 16.75
C THR A 55 -1.01 -1.94 17.41
N THR A 56 -1.93 -2.42 18.24
CA THR A 56 -2.75 -1.60 19.13
C THR A 56 -2.48 -1.97 20.59
N LYS A 57 -2.73 -1.03 21.49
CA LYS A 57 -2.65 -1.29 22.93
C LYS A 57 -3.84 -2.09 23.46
N ASP A 58 -4.91 -2.14 22.69
CA ASP A 58 -6.15 -2.86 23.06
C ASP A 58 -6.01 -4.36 22.75
N THR A 59 -5.14 -5.04 23.47
CA THR A 59 -4.86 -6.49 23.27
C THR A 59 -6.04 -7.39 23.66
N ASP A 60 -6.98 -6.89 24.43
CA ASP A 60 -8.14 -7.66 24.91
C ASP A 60 -9.29 -7.71 23.89
N LYS A 61 -9.20 -6.93 22.81
CA LYS A 61 -10.20 -6.93 21.75
C LYS A 61 -9.95 -8.05 20.73
N ALA A 62 -11.02 -8.50 20.08
CA ALA A 62 -10.91 -9.44 18.98
C ALA A 62 -10.06 -8.84 17.83
N ALA A 63 -9.34 -9.68 17.09
CA ALA A 63 -8.42 -9.23 16.03
C ALA A 63 -9.09 -8.34 14.97
N TRP A 64 -10.36 -8.58 14.64
CA TRP A 64 -11.12 -7.77 13.69
C TRP A 64 -11.42 -6.35 14.24
N GLU A 65 -11.71 -6.23 15.56
CA GLU A 65 -11.94 -4.93 16.21
C GLU A 65 -10.65 -4.12 16.29
N GLN A 66 -9.53 -4.79 16.56
CA GLN A 66 -8.21 -4.16 16.56
C GLN A 66 -7.87 -3.60 15.18
N SER A 67 -8.04 -4.40 14.13
CA SER A 67 -7.78 -3.97 12.74
C SER A 67 -8.68 -2.82 12.32
N HIS A 68 -9.96 -2.89 12.66
CA HIS A 68 -10.91 -1.80 12.41
C HIS A 68 -10.46 -0.49 13.08
N GLY A 69 -10.04 -0.58 14.35
CA GLY A 69 -9.50 0.57 15.09
C GLY A 69 -8.26 1.18 14.41
N ILE A 70 -7.35 0.34 13.91
CA ILE A 70 -6.15 0.78 13.20
C ILE A 70 -6.52 1.52 11.89
N PHE A 71 -7.39 0.92 11.06
CA PHE A 71 -7.71 1.50 9.75
C PHE A 71 -8.44 2.85 9.86
N TYR A 72 -9.44 2.94 10.74
CA TYR A 72 -10.12 4.22 10.99
C TYR A 72 -9.23 5.21 11.73
N GLY A 73 -8.34 4.74 12.59
CA GLY A 73 -7.34 5.57 13.25
C GLY A 73 -6.36 6.20 12.23
N LEU A 74 -5.89 5.43 11.25
CA LEU A 74 -5.06 5.95 10.14
C LEU A 74 -5.82 6.97 9.29
N LYS A 75 -7.11 6.71 8.98
CA LYS A 75 -7.96 7.65 8.27
C LYS A 75 -8.10 8.97 9.02
N ASN A 76 -8.41 8.92 10.31
CA ASN A 76 -8.53 10.10 11.15
C ASN A 76 -7.20 10.84 11.28
N LEU A 77 -6.09 10.11 11.36
CA LEU A 77 -4.76 10.70 11.41
C LEU A 77 -4.44 11.46 10.11
N ALA A 78 -4.70 10.85 8.95
CA ALA A 78 -4.52 11.49 7.65
C ALA A 78 -5.30 12.80 7.54
N ILE A 79 -6.58 12.79 7.96
CA ILE A 79 -7.45 13.99 7.96
C ILE A 79 -6.92 15.04 8.93
N SER A 80 -6.64 14.67 10.19
CA SER A 80 -6.26 15.62 11.26
C SER A 80 -4.88 16.25 11.04
N THR A 81 -4.00 15.59 10.33
CA THR A 81 -2.65 16.09 10.01
C THR A 81 -2.54 16.64 8.59
N ASN A 82 -3.61 16.54 7.79
CA ASN A 82 -3.61 16.86 6.36
C ASN A 82 -2.45 16.20 5.61
N THR A 83 -2.18 14.93 5.96
CA THR A 83 -1.08 14.15 5.40
C THR A 83 -1.62 12.89 4.73
N PRO A 84 -1.48 12.71 3.43
CA PRO A 84 -1.87 11.47 2.75
C PRO A 84 -1.10 10.27 3.30
N ILE A 85 -1.81 9.18 3.55
CA ILE A 85 -1.24 7.93 4.06
C ILE A 85 -1.57 6.80 3.07
N MET A 86 -0.56 6.17 2.53
CA MET A 86 -0.68 4.96 1.73
C MET A 86 -0.30 3.75 2.59
N VAL A 87 -1.05 2.68 2.48
CA VAL A 87 -0.75 1.42 3.18
C VAL A 87 -0.71 0.27 2.19
N SER A 88 0.21 -0.67 2.41
CA SER A 88 0.19 -1.95 1.72
C SER A 88 -0.41 -3.04 2.60
N THR A 89 -1.01 -4.04 1.96
CA THR A 89 -1.50 -5.26 2.60
C THR A 89 -1.35 -6.44 1.64
N GLN A 90 -1.54 -7.64 2.15
CA GLN A 90 -1.43 -8.87 1.37
C GLN A 90 -2.80 -9.53 1.20
N ALA A 91 -3.00 -10.18 0.06
CA ALA A 91 -4.15 -11.03 -0.16
C ALA A 91 -4.09 -12.28 0.74
N ASN A 92 -5.26 -12.79 1.13
CA ASN A 92 -5.40 -14.04 1.87
C ASN A 92 -5.00 -15.23 1.00
N ARG A 93 -4.79 -16.38 1.65
CA ARG A 93 -4.55 -17.65 0.95
C ARG A 93 -5.70 -18.08 0.04
N ASP A 94 -6.91 -17.56 0.28
CA ASP A 94 -8.09 -17.82 -0.57
C ASP A 94 -8.04 -17.09 -1.93
N ALA A 95 -7.12 -16.13 -2.10
CA ALA A 95 -6.75 -15.55 -3.39
C ALA A 95 -5.82 -16.54 -4.13
N ASN A 96 -6.35 -17.70 -4.54
CA ASN A 96 -5.56 -18.81 -5.09
C ASN A 96 -4.99 -18.51 -6.47
N ASN A 97 -5.54 -17.53 -7.19
CA ASN A 97 -5.06 -17.14 -8.50
C ASN A 97 -4.29 -15.81 -8.42
N VAL A 98 -2.99 -15.87 -8.63
CA VAL A 98 -2.10 -14.71 -8.61
C VAL A 98 -2.25 -13.78 -9.83
N TYR A 99 -2.97 -14.25 -10.85
CA TYR A 99 -3.24 -13.51 -12.09
C TYR A 99 -4.56 -12.73 -12.05
N VAL A 100 -5.35 -12.94 -11.00
CA VAL A 100 -6.61 -12.20 -10.79
C VAL A 100 -6.42 -11.21 -9.65
N PRO A 101 -6.72 -9.90 -9.83
CA PRO A 101 -6.65 -8.92 -8.76
C PRO A 101 -7.53 -9.34 -7.58
N PRO A 102 -6.98 -9.37 -6.35
CA PRO A 102 -7.74 -9.80 -5.19
C PRO A 102 -8.90 -8.83 -4.90
N SER A 103 -10.07 -9.40 -4.66
CA SER A 103 -11.24 -8.64 -4.18
C SER A 103 -11.11 -8.28 -2.70
N ALA A 104 -11.96 -7.39 -2.22
CA ALA A 104 -12.04 -7.02 -0.80
C ALA A 104 -12.17 -8.23 0.15
N ALA A 105 -12.94 -9.25 -0.23
CA ALA A 105 -13.14 -10.46 0.55
C ALA A 105 -11.87 -11.34 0.62
N GLN A 106 -10.96 -11.19 -0.32
CA GLN A 106 -9.70 -11.94 -0.40
C GLN A 106 -8.51 -11.22 0.27
N VAL A 107 -8.77 -10.14 0.98
CA VAL A 107 -7.77 -9.43 1.79
C VAL A 107 -8.14 -9.57 3.25
N ALA A 108 -7.15 -9.84 4.12
CA ALA A 108 -7.40 -9.92 5.56
C ALA A 108 -7.99 -8.60 6.07
N PHE A 109 -9.18 -8.67 6.67
CA PHE A 109 -9.96 -7.50 7.10
C PHE A 109 -10.23 -6.48 5.95
N GLY A 110 -10.25 -6.95 4.71
CA GLY A 110 -10.31 -6.12 3.51
C GLY A 110 -11.53 -5.20 3.46
N ASP A 111 -12.69 -5.65 3.90
CA ASP A 111 -13.90 -4.82 3.99
C ASP A 111 -13.69 -3.57 4.84
N ALA A 112 -13.08 -3.70 6.02
CA ALA A 112 -12.83 -2.57 6.91
C ALA A 112 -11.77 -1.62 6.32
N LEU A 113 -10.70 -2.18 5.75
CA LEU A 113 -9.63 -1.43 5.10
C LEU A 113 -10.18 -0.64 3.90
N ILE A 114 -10.92 -1.29 3.00
CA ILE A 114 -11.49 -0.64 1.82
C ILE A 114 -12.53 0.40 2.22
N ARG A 115 -13.38 0.16 3.23
CA ARG A 115 -14.32 1.16 3.71
C ARG A 115 -13.63 2.40 4.27
N ALA A 116 -12.54 2.24 5.01
CA ALA A 116 -11.78 3.35 5.58
C ALA A 116 -10.99 4.13 4.51
N SER A 117 -10.55 3.49 3.43
CA SER A 117 -9.75 4.14 2.37
C SER A 117 -10.59 5.06 1.47
N ASP A 118 -9.95 6.02 0.83
CA ASP A 118 -10.53 6.83 -0.26
C ASP A 118 -10.29 6.17 -1.62
N VAL A 119 -9.11 5.57 -1.78
CA VAL A 119 -8.70 4.82 -2.97
C VAL A 119 -8.21 3.45 -2.52
N ALA A 120 -8.58 2.41 -3.23
CA ALA A 120 -8.04 1.07 -3.06
C ALA A 120 -7.64 0.50 -4.43
N ILE A 121 -6.42 -0.02 -4.49
CA ILE A 121 -5.81 -0.55 -5.71
C ILE A 121 -5.40 -1.99 -5.43
N ALA A 122 -5.78 -2.90 -6.31
CA ALA A 122 -5.32 -4.28 -6.32
C ALA A 122 -4.28 -4.49 -7.40
N LEU A 123 -3.29 -5.32 -7.10
CA LEU A 123 -2.22 -5.72 -8.01
C LEU A 123 -2.26 -7.23 -8.21
N ALA A 124 -2.15 -7.67 -9.46
CA ALA A 124 -1.99 -9.07 -9.83
C ALA A 124 -0.81 -9.24 -10.79
N LYS A 125 -0.37 -10.47 -10.97
CA LYS A 125 0.57 -10.80 -12.06
C LYS A 125 -0.17 -10.86 -13.38
N VAL A 126 0.53 -10.68 -14.48
CA VAL A 126 0.02 -10.99 -15.82
C VAL A 126 0.55 -12.39 -16.19
N GLU A 127 -0.35 -13.28 -16.62
CA GLU A 127 0.02 -14.63 -17.00
C GLU A 127 1.04 -14.61 -18.14
N HIS A 128 2.01 -15.51 -18.13
CA HIS A 128 3.14 -15.57 -19.07
C HIS A 128 4.06 -14.32 -19.13
N HIS A 129 3.81 -13.27 -18.33
CA HIS A 129 4.58 -12.03 -18.30
C HIS A 129 5.07 -11.68 -16.90
N GLU A 130 6.23 -12.20 -16.52
CA GLU A 130 6.78 -11.97 -15.17
C GLU A 130 7.14 -10.50 -14.87
N ASP A 131 7.43 -9.74 -15.92
CA ASP A 131 7.80 -8.32 -15.89
C ASP A 131 6.60 -7.37 -15.98
N LYS A 132 5.37 -7.87 -15.90
CA LYS A 132 4.16 -7.07 -15.97
C LYS A 132 3.27 -7.26 -14.76
N ARG A 133 2.47 -6.24 -14.48
CA ARG A 133 1.45 -6.27 -13.43
C ARG A 133 0.15 -5.70 -13.93
N LEU A 134 -0.92 -6.38 -13.57
CA LEU A 134 -2.29 -5.92 -13.71
C LEU A 134 -2.63 -5.06 -12.50
N VAL A 135 -3.09 -3.84 -12.75
CA VAL A 135 -3.50 -2.86 -11.74
C VAL A 135 -4.99 -2.60 -11.89
N GLN A 136 -5.74 -2.76 -10.82
CA GLN A 136 -7.18 -2.55 -10.83
C GLN A 136 -7.61 -1.68 -9.63
N PHE A 137 -8.42 -0.66 -9.90
CA PHE A 137 -9.03 0.14 -8.86
C PHE A 137 -10.24 -0.60 -8.27
N GLN A 138 -10.16 -0.94 -6.99
CA GLN A 138 -11.25 -1.58 -6.23
C GLN A 138 -12.18 -0.54 -5.60
N LYS A 139 -11.69 0.67 -5.40
CA LYS A 139 -12.46 1.82 -4.87
C LYS A 139 -11.84 3.14 -5.31
N TYR A 140 -12.70 4.08 -5.64
CA TYR A 140 -12.37 5.48 -5.87
C TYR A 140 -13.52 6.35 -5.36
N ARG A 141 -13.33 7.07 -4.23
CA ARG A 141 -14.44 7.73 -3.52
C ARG A 141 -15.05 8.89 -4.27
N ASP A 142 -14.23 9.73 -4.89
CA ASP A 142 -14.64 11.02 -5.48
C ASP A 142 -14.67 10.97 -7.02
N GLY A 143 -14.72 9.79 -7.62
CA GLY A 143 -14.74 9.62 -9.07
C GLY A 143 -15.48 8.37 -9.52
N GLU A 144 -15.63 8.24 -10.82
CA GLU A 144 -16.08 6.98 -11.42
C GLU A 144 -14.94 5.96 -11.32
N LEU A 145 -15.27 4.73 -10.94
CA LEU A 145 -14.32 3.63 -11.05
C LEU A 145 -14.04 3.43 -12.54
N ALA A 146 -12.80 3.60 -12.94
CA ALA A 146 -12.36 3.11 -14.23
C ALA A 146 -12.66 1.59 -14.23
N GLN A 147 -13.49 1.15 -15.15
CA GLN A 147 -13.80 -0.28 -15.30
C GLN A 147 -12.61 -1.03 -15.89
N ASP A 148 -11.69 -0.29 -16.50
CA ASP A 148 -10.54 -0.85 -17.17
C ASP A 148 -9.40 -1.06 -16.19
N SER A 149 -8.81 -2.24 -16.27
CA SER A 149 -7.54 -2.53 -15.61
C SER A 149 -6.40 -1.93 -16.41
N LEU A 150 -5.34 -1.51 -15.72
CA LEU A 150 -4.12 -1.01 -16.35
C LEU A 150 -3.06 -2.09 -16.35
N ILE A 151 -2.31 -2.22 -17.42
CA ILE A 151 -1.09 -3.03 -17.46
C ILE A 151 0.12 -2.13 -17.24
N MET A 152 0.95 -2.54 -16.29
CA MET A 152 2.18 -1.84 -15.96
C MET A 152 3.39 -2.70 -16.31
N GLN A 153 4.36 -2.14 -17.02
CA GLN A 153 5.72 -2.68 -17.08
C GLN A 153 6.33 -2.63 -15.69
N TRP A 154 6.82 -3.75 -15.19
CA TRP A 154 7.31 -3.89 -13.82
C TRP A 154 8.78 -4.30 -13.78
N GLY A 155 9.65 -3.37 -14.13
CA GLY A 155 11.09 -3.58 -14.17
C GLY A 155 11.76 -3.26 -12.82
N VAL A 156 11.56 -4.08 -11.79
CA VAL A 156 12.10 -3.85 -10.44
C VAL A 156 13.62 -3.73 -10.43
N ASN A 157 14.31 -4.50 -11.29
CA ASN A 157 15.77 -4.53 -11.33
C ASN A 157 16.41 -3.25 -11.90
N ASN A 158 15.66 -2.51 -12.71
CA ASN A 158 16.11 -1.25 -13.32
C ASN A 158 15.32 -0.04 -12.85
N GLY A 159 14.35 -0.23 -11.95
CA GLY A 159 13.50 0.83 -11.40
C GLY A 159 12.44 1.35 -12.38
N THR A 160 12.14 0.62 -13.45
CA THR A 160 11.12 1.02 -14.42
C THR A 160 9.74 0.56 -13.95
N ILE A 161 8.80 1.49 -13.80
CA ILE A 161 7.37 1.23 -13.60
C ILE A 161 6.64 2.20 -14.52
N GLU A 162 6.06 1.68 -15.61
CA GLU A 162 5.43 2.47 -16.67
C GLU A 162 4.13 1.81 -17.11
N GLU A 163 3.13 2.62 -17.44
CA GLU A 163 1.88 2.14 -18.04
C GLU A 163 2.11 1.69 -19.48
N ILE A 164 1.53 0.57 -19.86
CA ILE A 164 1.49 0.09 -21.24
C ILE A 164 0.12 0.46 -21.81
N SER A 165 0.06 1.52 -22.63
CA SER A 165 -1.19 2.04 -23.18
C SER A 165 -1.78 1.21 -24.32
N ASP A 166 -0.95 0.48 -25.05
CA ASP A 166 -1.32 -0.28 -26.26
C ASP A 166 -1.35 -1.80 -25.99
N TRP A 167 -1.80 -2.20 -24.78
CA TRP A 167 -1.93 -3.61 -24.45
C TRP A 167 -3.11 -4.22 -25.19
N ASP A 168 -2.86 -5.25 -25.99
CA ASP A 168 -3.89 -6.03 -26.67
C ASP A 168 -4.34 -7.18 -25.78
N TRP A 169 -5.57 -7.11 -25.30
CA TRP A 169 -6.16 -8.11 -24.43
C TRP A 169 -6.59 -9.38 -25.17
N ASP A 170 -6.71 -9.31 -26.52
CA ASP A 170 -7.21 -10.42 -27.35
C ASP A 170 -6.11 -11.41 -27.73
N ASP A 171 -4.84 -11.03 -27.61
CA ASP A 171 -3.70 -11.89 -27.92
C ASP A 171 -3.28 -12.84 -26.77
N ASP A 172 -3.74 -12.57 -25.53
CA ASP A 172 -3.51 -13.45 -24.38
C ASP A 172 -4.80 -14.22 -24.08
N GLU A 173 -4.87 -15.50 -24.49
CA GLU A 173 -5.92 -16.43 -24.06
C GLU A 173 -5.88 -16.56 -22.53
N PHE A 174 -6.93 -16.03 -21.86
CA PHE A 174 -7.17 -16.17 -20.43
C PHE A 174 -7.77 -17.54 -20.09
#